data_7d709928577caf9c81bd7ab5401ff264
#
_entry.id   7d709928577caf9c81bd7ab5401ff264
#
_cell.length_a   1.000
_cell.length_b   1.000
_cell.length_c   1.000
_cell.angle_alpha   90.00
_cell.angle_beta   90.00
_cell.angle_gamma   90.00
#
_symmetry.space_group_name_H-M   'P 1'
#
loop_
_entity.id
_entity.type
_entity.pdbx_description
1 polymer ?
#
loop_
_entity_poly.entity_id
_entity_poly.type
_entity_poly.pdbx_seq_one_letter_code
_entity_poly.pdbx_strand_id
1 'polypeptide(L)'
;MNIALLGFGTVGSHFYKLCEGRTDLHVAAVLSRRPRPELTCTVTADYDEIVRDPSIDIVVEVMGGIEPAYSYLCAAMQAGKHVVTANKQLMCAHFEELTSLAREKGVALRCTAAAGGGIPWLTSLSRASELDEIKAVEGILNGTTNYMLSAMTNSGADYAPALRKAQELGYAEADPTADVEGLDARRKIVLSADLAFGVNIREEDIPCVGISSITAGDIAKAKDEGLTYKLIARAEKNGRAVAAFVCPTLFPSSAPEAHTDGTGNLVTLFASRFGKQSFSGAGAGGYPTGSNVLRDCLDVAAGCRSFYADSFTPCSVNLSGTQCKWLFRCMGEYFTRECSAREAFDAYESYRKDDPHALLARYAAEEE
;
A
#
# COMPACT_ATOMS: atom_id res chain seq x y z
N MET A 1 -15.59 -23.92 2.97
CA MET A 1 -15.30 -23.58 1.55
C MET A 1 -13.92 -24.08 1.18
N ASN A 2 -13.76 -24.56 -0.05
CA ASN A 2 -12.49 -25.04 -0.58
C ASN A 2 -11.74 -23.93 -1.32
N ILE A 3 -10.47 -23.82 -1.03
CA ILE A 3 -9.59 -22.74 -1.54
C ILE A 3 -8.55 -23.35 -2.48
N ALA A 4 -8.35 -22.72 -3.63
CA ALA A 4 -7.14 -22.88 -4.42
C ALA A 4 -6.20 -21.70 -4.17
N LEU A 5 -4.96 -22.00 -3.77
CA LEU A 5 -3.94 -21.01 -3.45
C LEU A 5 -2.95 -20.88 -4.61
N LEU A 6 -2.91 -19.70 -5.25
CA LEU A 6 -1.99 -19.39 -6.34
C LEU A 6 -0.75 -18.69 -5.77
N GLY A 7 0.35 -19.43 -5.72
CA GLY A 7 1.63 -19.00 -5.16
C GLY A 7 1.86 -19.52 -3.74
N PHE A 8 3.05 -20.10 -3.51
CA PHE A 8 3.48 -20.65 -2.24
C PHE A 8 4.83 -20.07 -1.80
N GLY A 9 4.88 -18.72 -1.81
CA GLY A 9 5.99 -17.91 -1.26
C GLY A 9 5.75 -17.59 0.22
N THR A 10 6.34 -16.48 0.68
CA THR A 10 6.23 -16.04 2.08
C THR A 10 4.78 -15.89 2.53
N VAL A 11 3.95 -15.17 1.78
CA VAL A 11 2.53 -14.96 2.16
C VAL A 11 1.74 -16.25 2.04
N GLY A 12 1.86 -16.97 0.92
CA GLY A 12 1.09 -18.18 0.67
C GLY A 12 1.36 -19.29 1.69
N SER A 13 2.63 -19.52 2.06
CA SER A 13 2.98 -20.54 3.07
C SER A 13 2.44 -20.20 4.47
N HIS A 14 2.42 -18.93 4.85
CA HIS A 14 1.86 -18.52 6.14
C HIS A 14 0.33 -18.52 6.11
N PHE A 15 -0.31 -18.13 5.01
CA PHE A 15 -1.75 -18.29 4.82
C PHE A 15 -2.17 -19.76 4.92
N TYR A 16 -1.44 -20.66 4.27
CA TYR A 16 -1.69 -22.10 4.36
C TYR A 16 -1.68 -22.56 5.82
N LYS A 17 -0.65 -22.21 6.59
CA LYS A 17 -0.56 -22.53 8.02
C LYS A 17 -1.71 -21.95 8.85
N LEU A 18 -2.21 -20.75 8.52
CA LEU A 18 -3.36 -20.15 9.19
C LEU A 18 -4.67 -20.90 8.90
N CYS A 19 -4.73 -21.68 7.80
CA CYS A 19 -5.87 -22.51 7.44
C CYS A 19 -5.81 -23.90 8.07
N GLU A 20 -4.63 -24.35 8.58
CA GLU A 20 -4.49 -25.67 9.19
C GLU A 20 -5.41 -25.83 10.41
N GLY A 21 -6.10 -26.97 10.48
CA GLY A 21 -7.02 -27.28 11.59
C GLY A 21 -8.37 -26.55 11.56
N ARG A 22 -8.60 -25.70 10.58
CA ARG A 22 -9.91 -25.04 10.40
C ARG A 22 -10.92 -25.99 9.76
N THR A 23 -12.20 -25.81 10.11
CA THR A 23 -13.32 -26.61 9.58
C THR A 23 -14.17 -25.84 8.57
N ASP A 24 -14.05 -24.52 8.54
CA ASP A 24 -14.80 -23.60 7.69
C ASP A 24 -14.11 -23.30 6.36
N LEU A 25 -12.78 -23.31 6.34
CA LEU A 25 -11.93 -23.06 5.18
C LEU A 25 -10.89 -24.16 5.02
N HIS A 26 -10.74 -24.70 3.83
CA HIS A 26 -9.79 -25.74 3.51
C HIS A 26 -9.01 -25.42 2.24
N VAL A 27 -7.68 -25.45 2.30
CA VAL A 27 -6.83 -25.32 1.11
C VAL A 27 -6.79 -26.68 0.40
N ALA A 28 -7.59 -26.80 -0.65
CA ALA A 28 -7.74 -28.05 -1.42
C ALA A 28 -6.67 -28.18 -2.52
N ALA A 29 -6.22 -27.06 -3.09
CA ALA A 29 -5.21 -27.06 -4.15
C ALA A 29 -4.22 -25.92 -4.00
N VAL A 30 -2.97 -26.15 -4.42
CA VAL A 30 -1.90 -25.13 -4.52
C VAL A 30 -1.33 -25.14 -5.92
N LEU A 31 -1.36 -23.97 -6.59
CA LEU A 31 -0.65 -23.75 -7.84
C LEU A 31 0.82 -23.49 -7.55
N SER A 32 1.70 -24.42 -7.94
CA SER A 32 3.15 -24.29 -7.74
C SER A 32 3.91 -24.96 -8.88
N ARG A 33 4.88 -24.25 -9.46
CA ARG A 33 5.81 -24.80 -10.45
C ARG A 33 6.81 -25.81 -9.85
N ARG A 34 6.94 -25.82 -8.53
CA ARG A 34 7.86 -26.71 -7.81
C ARG A 34 7.04 -27.72 -7.01
N PRO A 35 7.46 -28.98 -6.93
CA PRO A 35 6.86 -29.94 -6.01
C PRO A 35 6.85 -29.41 -4.57
N ARG A 36 5.80 -29.74 -3.82
CA ARG A 36 5.61 -29.36 -2.43
C ARG A 36 5.23 -30.59 -1.61
N PRO A 37 6.18 -31.52 -1.36
CA PRO A 37 5.88 -32.76 -0.67
C PRO A 37 5.42 -32.57 0.78
N GLU A 38 5.66 -31.37 1.35
CA GLU A 38 5.21 -30.98 2.68
C GLU A 38 3.71 -30.68 2.77
N LEU A 39 3.02 -30.55 1.64
CA LEU A 39 1.59 -30.23 1.61
C LEU A 39 0.73 -31.49 1.52
N THR A 40 -0.42 -31.45 2.20
CA THR A 40 -1.40 -32.53 2.20
C THR A 40 -2.53 -32.36 1.18
N CYS A 41 -2.54 -31.20 0.49
CA CYS A 41 -3.49 -30.88 -0.57
C CYS A 41 -2.93 -31.20 -1.96
N THR A 42 -3.77 -31.08 -2.99
CA THR A 42 -3.34 -31.21 -4.38
C THR A 42 -2.33 -30.11 -4.74
N VAL A 43 -1.20 -30.48 -5.35
CA VAL A 43 -0.22 -29.53 -5.89
C VAL A 43 -0.16 -29.72 -7.39
N THR A 44 -0.47 -28.66 -8.13
CA THR A 44 -0.44 -28.68 -9.61
C THR A 44 0.33 -27.47 -10.15
N ALA A 45 0.88 -27.59 -11.35
CA ALA A 45 1.45 -26.50 -12.13
C ALA A 45 0.47 -26.02 -13.22
N ASP A 46 -0.64 -26.73 -13.41
CA ASP A 46 -1.67 -26.44 -14.41
C ASP A 46 -2.83 -25.68 -13.77
N TYR A 47 -3.00 -24.41 -14.15
CA TYR A 47 -4.10 -23.60 -13.67
C TYR A 47 -5.47 -24.07 -14.17
N ASP A 48 -5.54 -24.72 -15.32
CA ASP A 48 -6.78 -25.25 -15.90
C ASP A 48 -7.41 -26.33 -15.01
N GLU A 49 -6.61 -27.13 -14.29
CA GLU A 49 -7.10 -28.09 -13.31
C GLU A 49 -7.84 -27.40 -12.15
N ILE A 50 -7.36 -26.23 -11.72
CA ILE A 50 -7.98 -25.45 -10.64
C ILE A 50 -9.27 -24.77 -11.13
N VAL A 51 -9.23 -24.11 -12.26
CA VAL A 51 -10.38 -23.32 -12.73
C VAL A 51 -11.56 -24.20 -13.12
N ARG A 52 -11.30 -25.42 -13.62
CA ARG A 52 -12.33 -26.39 -13.99
C ARG A 52 -12.85 -27.24 -12.84
N ASP A 53 -12.18 -27.26 -11.71
CA ASP A 53 -12.62 -28.03 -10.54
C ASP A 53 -13.86 -27.35 -9.88
N PRO A 54 -15.06 -27.98 -9.96
CA PRO A 54 -16.27 -27.41 -9.39
C PRO A 54 -16.27 -27.40 -7.86
N SER A 55 -15.38 -28.13 -7.22
CA SER A 55 -15.27 -28.16 -5.74
C SER A 55 -14.54 -26.95 -5.17
N ILE A 56 -13.80 -26.18 -5.97
CA ILE A 56 -13.10 -24.97 -5.55
C ILE A 56 -14.07 -23.79 -5.52
N ASP A 57 -14.21 -23.20 -4.35
CA ASP A 57 -15.08 -22.04 -4.11
C ASP A 57 -14.34 -20.70 -4.24
N ILE A 58 -13.09 -20.65 -3.73
CA ILE A 58 -12.30 -19.42 -3.64
C ILE A 58 -10.93 -19.64 -4.30
N VAL A 59 -10.51 -18.70 -5.13
CA VAL A 59 -9.13 -18.59 -5.63
C VAL A 59 -8.43 -17.49 -4.86
N VAL A 60 -7.37 -17.85 -4.13
CA VAL A 60 -6.49 -16.93 -3.40
C VAL A 60 -5.21 -16.70 -4.21
N GLU A 61 -4.94 -15.46 -4.63
CA GLU A 61 -3.76 -15.10 -5.41
C GLU A 61 -2.76 -14.30 -4.54
N VAL A 62 -1.55 -14.84 -4.43
CA VAL A 62 -0.41 -14.25 -3.72
C VAL A 62 0.90 -14.44 -4.50
N MET A 63 0.82 -14.42 -5.83
CA MET A 63 1.96 -14.65 -6.72
C MET A 63 2.79 -13.39 -6.95
N GLY A 64 2.10 -12.23 -7.02
CA GLY A 64 2.71 -10.96 -7.44
C GLY A 64 2.88 -10.84 -8.96
N GLY A 65 3.17 -9.62 -9.43
CA GLY A 65 3.20 -9.28 -10.85
C GLY A 65 1.79 -9.11 -11.43
N ILE A 66 1.69 -8.65 -12.67
CA ILE A 66 0.39 -8.47 -13.34
C ILE A 66 -0.01 -9.76 -14.05
N GLU A 67 0.83 -10.28 -14.95
CA GLU A 67 0.60 -11.55 -15.62
C GLU A 67 1.47 -12.66 -15.03
N PRO A 68 0.97 -13.89 -14.92
CA PRO A 68 -0.34 -14.39 -15.37
C PRO A 68 -1.49 -14.19 -14.35
N ALA A 69 -1.26 -13.47 -13.24
CA ALA A 69 -2.25 -13.31 -12.18
C ALA A 69 -3.57 -12.70 -12.70
N TYR A 70 -3.51 -11.64 -13.52
CA TYR A 70 -4.70 -11.02 -14.12
C TYR A 70 -5.55 -12.02 -14.90
N SER A 71 -4.92 -12.74 -15.85
CA SER A 71 -5.59 -13.75 -16.65
C SER A 71 -6.22 -14.85 -15.78
N TYR A 72 -5.55 -15.28 -14.71
CA TYR A 72 -6.05 -16.29 -13.80
C TYR A 72 -7.25 -15.80 -12.99
N LEU A 73 -7.21 -14.57 -12.45
CA LEU A 73 -8.33 -14.02 -11.71
C LEU A 73 -9.56 -13.82 -12.59
N CYS A 74 -9.38 -13.33 -13.82
CA CYS A 74 -10.47 -13.22 -14.79
C CYS A 74 -11.12 -14.56 -15.08
N ALA A 75 -10.32 -15.61 -15.34
CA ALA A 75 -10.82 -16.96 -15.61
C ALA A 75 -11.54 -17.56 -14.39
N ALA A 76 -11.01 -17.35 -13.16
CA ALA A 76 -11.66 -17.79 -11.93
C ALA A 76 -13.06 -17.16 -11.77
N MET A 77 -13.17 -15.84 -11.93
CA MET A 77 -14.44 -15.12 -11.83
C MET A 77 -15.43 -15.54 -12.92
N GLN A 78 -14.95 -15.75 -14.16
CA GLN A 78 -15.77 -16.27 -15.26
C GLN A 78 -16.30 -17.68 -14.98
N ALA A 79 -15.53 -18.50 -14.25
CA ALA A 79 -15.94 -19.83 -13.80
C ALA A 79 -16.83 -19.81 -12.52
N GLY A 80 -17.24 -18.63 -12.06
CA GLY A 80 -18.10 -18.47 -10.88
C GLY A 80 -17.40 -18.61 -9.54
N LYS A 81 -16.05 -18.60 -9.50
CA LYS A 81 -15.29 -18.69 -8.27
C LYS A 81 -15.06 -17.31 -7.65
N HIS A 82 -15.10 -17.24 -6.32
CA HIS A 82 -14.71 -16.05 -5.57
C HIS A 82 -13.20 -15.85 -5.65
N VAL A 83 -12.75 -14.61 -5.54
CA VAL A 83 -11.33 -14.22 -5.65
C VAL A 83 -10.92 -13.41 -4.44
N VAL A 84 -9.76 -13.75 -3.87
CA VAL A 84 -9.04 -12.96 -2.85
C VAL A 84 -7.61 -12.75 -3.32
N THR A 85 -7.12 -11.52 -3.33
CA THR A 85 -5.76 -11.21 -3.77
C THR A 85 -5.03 -10.27 -2.81
N ALA A 86 -3.72 -10.46 -2.66
CA ALA A 86 -2.81 -9.53 -1.99
C ALA A 86 -1.97 -8.71 -2.98
N ASN A 87 -2.27 -8.81 -4.27
CA ASN A 87 -1.46 -8.24 -5.34
C ASN A 87 -1.81 -6.78 -5.60
N LYS A 88 -1.12 -5.88 -4.91
CA LYS A 88 -1.34 -4.43 -5.06
C LYS A 88 -1.08 -3.92 -6.48
N GLN A 89 -0.06 -4.48 -7.17
CA GLN A 89 0.30 -4.05 -8.51
C GLN A 89 -0.81 -4.37 -9.51
N LEU A 90 -1.34 -5.58 -9.44
CA LEU A 90 -2.47 -6.02 -10.24
C LEU A 90 -3.72 -5.18 -9.95
N MET A 91 -4.06 -5.00 -8.68
CA MET A 91 -5.23 -4.22 -8.29
C MET A 91 -5.11 -2.75 -8.69
N CYS A 92 -3.93 -2.15 -8.56
CA CYS A 92 -3.69 -0.77 -9.00
C CYS A 92 -3.89 -0.59 -10.52
N ALA A 93 -3.45 -1.58 -11.31
CA ALA A 93 -3.52 -1.51 -12.78
C ALA A 93 -4.93 -1.83 -13.34
N HIS A 94 -5.71 -2.69 -12.68
CA HIS A 94 -6.93 -3.28 -13.22
C HIS A 94 -8.11 -3.25 -12.24
N PHE A 95 -8.13 -2.31 -11.29
CA PHE A 95 -9.14 -2.27 -10.23
C PHE A 95 -10.58 -2.22 -10.78
N GLU A 96 -10.86 -1.27 -11.68
CA GLU A 96 -12.18 -1.08 -12.25
C GLU A 96 -12.63 -2.29 -13.10
N GLU A 97 -11.74 -2.84 -13.90
CA GLU A 97 -12.03 -4.00 -14.76
C GLU A 97 -12.38 -5.23 -13.92
N LEU A 98 -11.55 -5.53 -12.91
CA LEU A 98 -11.73 -6.71 -12.07
C LEU A 98 -12.97 -6.58 -11.17
N THR A 99 -13.23 -5.39 -10.61
CA THR A 99 -14.41 -5.15 -9.77
C THR A 99 -15.69 -5.20 -10.59
N SER A 100 -15.67 -4.71 -11.84
CA SER A 100 -16.80 -4.80 -12.77
C SER A 100 -17.08 -6.24 -13.17
N LEU A 101 -16.03 -7.03 -13.49
CA LEU A 101 -16.18 -8.45 -13.80
C LEU A 101 -16.72 -9.25 -12.61
N ALA A 102 -16.23 -9.01 -11.41
CA ALA A 102 -16.72 -9.68 -10.19
C ALA A 102 -18.22 -9.41 -9.98
N ARG A 103 -18.67 -8.17 -10.21
CA ARG A 103 -20.08 -7.77 -10.12
C ARG A 103 -20.91 -8.45 -11.19
N GLU A 104 -20.47 -8.43 -12.46
CA GLU A 104 -21.14 -9.10 -13.58
C GLU A 104 -21.36 -10.59 -13.31
N LYS A 105 -20.36 -11.26 -12.78
CA LYS A 105 -20.42 -12.70 -12.47
C LYS A 105 -21.07 -13.02 -11.12
N GLY A 106 -21.39 -12.02 -10.31
CA GLY A 106 -22.01 -12.20 -9.00
C GLY A 106 -21.10 -12.90 -7.99
N VAL A 107 -19.77 -12.80 -8.16
CA VAL A 107 -18.75 -13.37 -7.28
C VAL A 107 -18.08 -12.32 -6.40
N ALA A 108 -17.42 -12.73 -5.34
CA ALA A 108 -16.60 -11.85 -4.52
C ALA A 108 -15.24 -11.61 -5.18
N LEU A 109 -14.76 -10.36 -5.13
CA LEU A 109 -13.36 -9.98 -5.29
C LEU A 109 -12.96 -9.20 -4.05
N ARG A 110 -11.94 -9.66 -3.33
CA ARG A 110 -11.46 -8.99 -2.11
C ARG A 110 -9.96 -8.83 -2.16
N CYS A 111 -9.46 -7.70 -1.65
CA CYS A 111 -8.05 -7.32 -1.75
C CYS A 111 -7.53 -6.56 -0.53
N THR A 112 -8.06 -6.83 0.67
CA THR A 112 -7.67 -6.11 1.90
C THR A 112 -6.16 -6.16 2.13
N ALA A 113 -5.52 -7.29 1.80
CA ALA A 113 -4.08 -7.49 1.95
C ALA A 113 -3.22 -6.70 0.93
N ALA A 114 -3.81 -6.08 -0.09
CA ALA A 114 -3.07 -5.32 -1.11
C ALA A 114 -2.49 -4.00 -0.57
N ALA A 115 -3.08 -3.41 0.49
CA ALA A 115 -2.52 -2.25 1.17
C ALA A 115 -2.63 -2.40 2.70
N GLY A 116 -1.57 -2.01 3.42
CA GLY A 116 -1.52 -2.08 4.89
C GLY A 116 -1.07 -3.42 5.48
N GLY A 117 -0.78 -4.44 4.65
CA GLY A 117 -0.27 -5.74 5.13
C GLY A 117 -1.21 -6.41 6.12
N GLY A 118 -0.87 -6.40 7.42
CA GLY A 118 -1.71 -6.91 8.51
C GLY A 118 -2.75 -5.93 9.05
N ILE A 119 -2.65 -4.65 8.70
CA ILE A 119 -3.63 -3.62 9.07
C ILE A 119 -4.88 -3.81 8.19
N PRO A 120 -6.09 -3.91 8.73
CA PRO A 120 -7.33 -4.03 7.94
C PRO A 120 -7.72 -2.68 7.31
N TRP A 121 -6.77 -2.05 6.61
CA TRP A 121 -6.87 -0.68 6.16
C TRP A 121 -8.01 -0.47 5.16
N LEU A 122 -7.98 -1.20 4.04
CA LEU A 122 -8.94 -0.98 2.96
C LEU A 122 -10.38 -1.26 3.39
N THR A 123 -10.61 -2.28 4.19
CA THR A 123 -11.95 -2.58 4.74
C THR A 123 -12.39 -1.54 5.78
N SER A 124 -11.47 -1.05 6.63
CA SER A 124 -11.78 0.01 7.59
C SER A 124 -12.10 1.33 6.90
N LEU A 125 -11.33 1.66 5.84
CA LEU A 125 -11.56 2.85 5.03
C LEU A 125 -12.91 2.80 4.31
N SER A 126 -13.27 1.67 3.72
CA SER A 126 -14.58 1.46 3.09
C SER A 126 -15.72 1.65 4.12
N ARG A 127 -15.59 1.05 5.30
CA ARG A 127 -16.59 1.24 6.37
C ARG A 127 -16.70 2.68 6.84
N ALA A 128 -15.58 3.39 6.93
CA ALA A 128 -15.57 4.81 7.27
C ALA A 128 -16.29 5.66 6.22
N SER A 129 -16.08 5.37 4.93
CA SER A 129 -16.72 6.10 3.82
C SER A 129 -18.23 5.88 3.71
N GLU A 130 -18.77 4.78 4.28
CA GLU A 130 -20.23 4.58 4.42
C GLU A 130 -20.85 5.49 5.51
N LEU A 131 -20.05 5.93 6.48
CA LEU A 131 -20.51 6.69 7.65
C LEU A 131 -20.35 8.19 7.46
N ASP A 132 -19.32 8.62 6.76
CA ASP A 132 -18.96 10.03 6.64
C ASP A 132 -18.16 10.29 5.35
N GLU A 133 -18.11 11.57 4.94
CA GLU A 133 -17.25 11.98 3.84
C GLU A 133 -15.78 11.96 4.27
N ILE A 134 -14.97 11.14 3.59
CA ILE A 134 -13.53 11.13 3.79
C ILE A 134 -12.91 12.31 3.02
N LYS A 135 -12.18 13.17 3.72
CA LYS A 135 -11.51 14.34 3.15
C LYS A 135 -10.10 14.02 2.68
N ALA A 136 -9.37 13.24 3.47
CA ALA A 136 -8.02 12.85 3.14
C ALA A 136 -7.67 11.48 3.73
N VAL A 137 -6.68 10.86 3.14
CA VAL A 137 -5.99 9.66 3.64
C VAL A 137 -4.49 9.87 3.52
N GLU A 138 -3.73 9.45 4.52
CA GLU A 138 -2.28 9.47 4.45
C GLU A 138 -1.66 8.37 5.29
N GLY A 139 -0.37 8.09 5.09
CA GLY A 139 0.29 7.17 5.98
C GLY A 139 1.73 6.82 5.61
N ILE A 140 2.38 6.21 6.60
CA ILE A 140 3.62 5.46 6.45
C ILE A 140 3.22 4.11 5.87
N LEU A 141 3.32 3.96 4.55
CA LEU A 141 2.84 2.79 3.81
C LEU A 141 3.96 1.84 3.36
N ASN A 142 5.24 2.18 3.66
CA ASN A 142 6.37 1.34 3.30
C ASN A 142 7.27 1.10 4.51
N GLY A 143 7.45 -0.18 4.90
CA GLY A 143 8.23 -0.57 6.07
C GLY A 143 9.73 -0.42 5.88
N THR A 144 10.25 -0.60 4.67
CA THR A 144 11.69 -0.47 4.37
C THR A 144 12.15 0.97 4.58
N THR A 145 11.45 1.93 4.00
CA THR A 145 11.79 3.36 4.15
C THR A 145 11.59 3.84 5.57
N ASN A 146 10.55 3.36 6.26
CA ASN A 146 10.35 3.71 7.66
C ASN A 146 11.46 3.16 8.54
N TYR A 147 11.91 1.92 8.31
CA TYR A 147 13.07 1.36 9.00
C TYR A 147 14.34 2.19 8.77
N MET A 148 14.62 2.56 7.52
CA MET A 148 15.80 3.33 7.17
C MET A 148 15.78 4.72 7.85
N LEU A 149 14.69 5.46 7.74
CA LEU A 149 14.54 6.78 8.37
C LEU A 149 14.60 6.69 9.91
N SER A 150 14.00 5.64 10.51
CA SER A 150 14.11 5.40 11.95
C SER A 150 15.55 5.11 12.37
N ALA A 151 16.29 4.29 11.61
CA ALA A 151 17.70 4.02 11.88
C ALA A 151 18.55 5.28 11.75
N MET A 152 18.36 6.09 10.70
CA MET A 152 19.04 7.37 10.51
C MET A 152 18.77 8.33 11.68
N THR A 153 17.51 8.44 12.10
CA THR A 153 17.09 9.32 13.22
C THR A 153 17.66 8.87 14.57
N ASN A 154 17.63 7.57 14.86
CA ASN A 154 18.00 7.03 16.17
C ASN A 154 19.51 6.84 16.34
N SER A 155 20.23 6.43 15.29
CA SER A 155 21.67 6.14 15.34
C SER A 155 22.56 7.18 14.69
N GLY A 156 21.99 8.18 13.99
CA GLY A 156 22.74 9.14 13.19
C GLY A 156 23.41 8.53 11.95
N ALA A 157 23.01 7.32 11.56
CA ALA A 157 23.54 6.65 10.37
C ALA A 157 23.17 7.46 9.11
N ASP A 158 24.04 7.42 8.11
CA ASP A 158 23.73 7.97 6.80
C ASP A 158 22.90 6.97 5.98
N TYR A 159 22.36 7.42 4.84
CA TYR A 159 21.47 6.64 3.95
C TYR A 159 22.07 5.28 3.54
N ALA A 160 23.32 5.27 3.04
CA ALA A 160 23.91 4.04 2.53
C ALA A 160 24.16 2.95 3.59
N PRO A 161 24.66 3.26 4.81
CA PRO A 161 24.66 2.29 5.92
C PRO A 161 23.28 1.80 6.32
N ALA A 162 22.26 2.69 6.38
CA ALA A 162 20.89 2.31 6.72
C ALA A 162 20.30 1.35 5.69
N LEU A 163 20.51 1.59 4.39
CA LEU A 163 20.10 0.69 3.31
C LEU A 163 20.77 -0.68 3.40
N ARG A 164 22.10 -0.72 3.55
CA ARG A 164 22.81 -2.00 3.70
C ARG A 164 22.26 -2.81 4.87
N LYS A 165 21.96 -2.14 6.00
CA LYS A 165 21.40 -2.83 7.16
C LYS A 165 19.99 -3.34 6.91
N ALA A 166 19.16 -2.60 6.19
CA ALA A 166 17.83 -3.05 5.76
C ALA A 166 17.93 -4.29 4.86
N GLN A 167 18.90 -4.33 3.94
CA GLN A 167 19.13 -5.49 3.06
C GLN A 167 19.62 -6.72 3.84
N GLU A 168 20.57 -6.55 4.77
CA GLU A 168 21.05 -7.63 5.66
C GLU A 168 19.94 -8.27 6.49
N LEU A 169 18.98 -7.45 6.92
CA LEU A 169 17.82 -7.90 7.71
C LEU A 169 16.68 -8.43 6.84
N GLY A 170 16.79 -8.37 5.50
CA GLY A 170 15.77 -8.82 4.57
C GLY A 170 14.56 -7.88 4.45
N TYR A 171 14.68 -6.63 4.89
CA TYR A 171 13.63 -5.60 4.72
C TYR A 171 13.69 -4.95 3.34
N ALA A 172 14.86 -4.88 2.72
CA ALA A 172 15.07 -4.40 1.36
C ALA A 172 15.63 -5.51 0.48
N GLU A 173 15.19 -5.56 -0.77
CA GLU A 173 15.76 -6.41 -1.81
C GLU A 173 17.07 -5.84 -2.36
N ALA A 174 17.75 -6.58 -3.25
CA ALA A 174 18.96 -6.11 -3.92
C ALA A 174 18.72 -4.84 -4.73
N ASP A 175 17.56 -4.76 -5.41
CA ASP A 175 17.05 -3.52 -6.02
C ASP A 175 15.95 -2.93 -5.13
N PRO A 176 16.27 -1.91 -4.31
CA PRO A 176 15.33 -1.30 -3.38
C PRO A 176 14.51 -0.16 -4.01
N THR A 177 14.65 0.11 -5.31
CA THR A 177 14.12 1.30 -5.99
C THR A 177 12.62 1.50 -5.73
N ALA A 178 11.83 0.42 -5.79
CA ALA A 178 10.39 0.51 -5.55
C ALA A 178 10.05 1.01 -4.14
N ASP A 179 10.88 0.70 -3.15
CA ASP A 179 10.72 1.16 -1.78
C ASP A 179 11.24 2.59 -1.62
N VAL A 180 12.54 2.80 -1.90
CA VAL A 180 13.24 4.04 -1.54
C VAL A 180 12.80 5.25 -2.37
N GLU A 181 12.31 5.05 -3.59
CA GLU A 181 11.73 6.10 -4.43
C GLU A 181 10.21 6.26 -4.24
N GLY A 182 9.60 5.53 -3.31
CA GLY A 182 8.20 5.69 -2.91
C GLY A 182 7.17 5.04 -3.84
N LEU A 183 7.58 4.22 -4.82
CA LEU A 183 6.66 3.61 -5.79
C LEU A 183 5.73 2.57 -5.13
N ASP A 184 6.20 1.83 -4.12
CA ASP A 184 5.36 0.93 -3.33
C ASP A 184 4.29 1.69 -2.56
N ALA A 185 4.66 2.81 -1.90
CA ALA A 185 3.73 3.67 -1.19
C ALA A 185 2.73 4.35 -2.15
N ARG A 186 3.17 4.72 -3.38
CA ARG A 186 2.32 5.27 -4.44
C ARG A 186 1.20 4.31 -4.83
N ARG A 187 1.49 3.03 -5.08
CA ARG A 187 0.47 2.03 -5.40
C ARG A 187 -0.55 1.85 -4.30
N LYS A 188 -0.10 1.88 -3.05
CA LYS A 188 -1.00 1.75 -1.89
C LYS A 188 -1.90 2.97 -1.71
N ILE A 189 -1.42 4.18 -2.01
CA ILE A 189 -2.25 5.38 -1.93
C ILE A 189 -3.26 5.47 -3.08
N VAL A 190 -2.97 4.93 -4.28
CA VAL A 190 -3.96 4.78 -5.36
C VAL A 190 -5.17 4.01 -4.84
N LEU A 191 -4.97 2.78 -4.36
CA LEU A 191 -6.05 1.94 -3.84
C LEU A 191 -6.80 2.59 -2.67
N SER A 192 -6.08 3.31 -1.82
CA SER A 192 -6.69 4.03 -0.71
C SER A 192 -7.56 5.20 -1.17
N ALA A 193 -7.09 5.98 -2.15
CA ALA A 193 -7.83 7.11 -2.72
C ALA A 193 -9.06 6.63 -3.51
N ASP A 194 -8.91 5.57 -4.30
CA ASP A 194 -10.03 5.01 -5.07
C ASP A 194 -11.17 4.58 -4.15
N LEU A 195 -10.84 3.89 -3.06
CA LEU A 195 -11.84 3.46 -2.08
C LEU A 195 -12.41 4.61 -1.25
N ALA A 196 -11.56 5.55 -0.81
CA ALA A 196 -11.99 6.66 0.03
C ALA A 196 -12.92 7.62 -0.68
N PHE A 197 -12.68 7.86 -1.98
CA PHE A 197 -13.32 8.94 -2.74
C PHE A 197 -14.25 8.43 -3.83
N GLY A 198 -14.31 7.12 -4.09
CA GLY A 198 -15.11 6.53 -5.16
C GLY A 198 -14.60 6.92 -6.56
N VAL A 199 -13.29 7.01 -6.71
CA VAL A 199 -12.61 7.43 -7.95
C VAL A 199 -11.71 6.34 -8.50
N ASN A 200 -11.27 6.50 -9.74
CA ASN A 200 -10.23 5.70 -10.37
C ASN A 200 -9.14 6.66 -10.86
N ILE A 201 -8.03 6.72 -10.12
CA ILE A 201 -6.85 7.54 -10.44
C ILE A 201 -5.72 6.65 -10.98
N ARG A 202 -4.91 7.21 -11.87
CA ARG A 202 -3.81 6.45 -12.47
C ARG A 202 -2.53 6.60 -11.63
N GLU A 203 -1.81 5.50 -11.47
CA GLU A 203 -0.54 5.47 -10.72
C GLU A 203 0.46 6.48 -11.28
N GLU A 204 0.58 6.59 -12.61
CA GLU A 204 1.54 7.48 -13.27
C GLU A 204 1.26 8.97 -13.07
N ASP A 205 0.03 9.36 -12.71
CA ASP A 205 -0.32 10.76 -12.44
C ASP A 205 0.11 11.23 -11.03
N ILE A 206 0.60 10.33 -10.18
CA ILE A 206 0.99 10.63 -8.80
C ILE A 206 2.50 10.88 -8.73
N PRO A 207 2.95 12.11 -8.46
CA PRO A 207 4.36 12.38 -8.29
C PRO A 207 4.90 11.77 -7.01
N CYS A 208 6.16 11.31 -7.08
CA CYS A 208 6.88 10.70 -5.98
C CYS A 208 8.23 11.37 -5.77
N VAL A 209 8.55 11.69 -4.53
CA VAL A 209 9.90 11.99 -4.07
C VAL A 209 10.26 10.98 -3.01
N GLY A 210 11.31 10.21 -3.25
CA GLY A 210 11.80 9.19 -2.34
C GLY A 210 12.66 9.74 -1.20
N ILE A 211 13.37 8.83 -0.55
CA ILE A 211 14.26 9.16 0.59
C ILE A 211 15.74 9.16 0.22
N SER A 212 16.09 8.84 -1.02
CA SER A 212 17.48 8.65 -1.46
C SER A 212 18.35 9.92 -1.36
N SER A 213 17.72 11.10 -1.38
CA SER A 213 18.40 12.39 -1.20
C SER A 213 18.55 12.82 0.27
N ILE A 214 17.94 12.12 1.22
CA ILE A 214 18.00 12.48 2.65
C ILE A 214 19.35 12.08 3.22
N THR A 215 20.07 13.03 3.83
CA THR A 215 21.37 12.84 4.45
C THR A 215 21.29 12.81 5.97
N ALA A 216 22.35 12.34 6.64
CA ALA A 216 22.47 12.47 8.09
C ALA A 216 22.40 13.93 8.56
N GLY A 217 22.87 14.89 7.75
CA GLY A 217 22.77 16.33 8.03
C GLY A 217 21.33 16.83 8.04
N ASP A 218 20.48 16.36 7.10
CA ASP A 218 19.04 16.69 7.08
C ASP A 218 18.34 16.15 8.33
N ILE A 219 18.67 14.92 8.72
CA ILE A 219 18.11 14.28 9.92
C ILE A 219 18.50 15.06 11.18
N ALA A 220 19.79 15.42 11.31
CA ALA A 220 20.28 16.18 12.47
C ALA A 220 19.58 17.54 12.56
N LYS A 221 19.47 18.27 11.44
CA LYS A 221 18.78 19.57 11.39
C LYS A 221 17.31 19.44 11.80
N ALA A 222 16.58 18.44 11.27
CA ALA A 222 15.20 18.21 11.64
C ALA A 222 15.07 17.92 13.14
N LYS A 223 15.95 17.09 13.70
CA LYS A 223 15.97 16.74 15.11
C LYS A 223 16.21 17.96 16.01
N ASP A 224 17.12 18.86 15.63
CA ASP A 224 17.38 20.11 16.36
C ASP A 224 16.16 21.03 16.38
N GLU A 225 15.29 20.94 15.37
CA GLU A 225 14.02 21.66 15.27
C GLU A 225 12.84 20.89 15.91
N GLY A 226 13.09 19.74 16.54
CA GLY A 226 12.04 18.90 17.16
C GLY A 226 11.16 18.18 16.11
N LEU A 227 11.72 17.89 14.93
CA LEU A 227 11.03 17.28 13.81
C LEU A 227 11.61 15.90 13.46
N THR A 228 10.80 15.06 12.83
CA THR A 228 11.17 13.72 12.38
C THR A 228 10.71 13.50 10.94
N TYR A 229 11.60 13.02 10.08
CA TYR A 229 11.26 12.62 8.72
C TYR A 229 10.55 11.30 8.66
N LYS A 230 9.47 11.24 7.89
CA LYS A 230 8.80 10.00 7.45
C LYS A 230 8.50 10.09 5.95
N LEU A 231 8.50 8.96 5.23
CA LEU A 231 7.98 8.92 3.87
C LEU A 231 6.47 8.73 3.92
N ILE A 232 5.73 9.71 3.45
CA ILE A 232 4.27 9.73 3.49
C ILE A 232 3.69 9.68 2.09
N ALA A 233 2.76 8.77 1.90
CA ALA A 233 1.82 8.81 0.79
C ALA A 233 0.53 9.48 1.27
N ARG A 234 0.05 10.48 0.54
CA ARG A 234 -1.15 11.26 0.88
C ARG A 234 -2.06 11.39 -0.34
N ALA A 235 -3.36 11.28 -0.10
CA ALA A 235 -4.38 11.68 -1.05
C ALA A 235 -5.46 12.50 -0.33
N GLU A 236 -5.95 13.55 -0.98
CA GLU A 236 -7.03 14.40 -0.45
C GLU A 236 -8.00 14.81 -1.55
N LYS A 237 -9.26 14.95 -1.17
CA LYS A 237 -10.34 15.32 -2.06
C LYS A 237 -10.52 16.85 -2.07
N ASN A 238 -10.35 17.46 -3.22
CA ASN A 238 -10.53 18.89 -3.44
C ASN A 238 -11.70 19.13 -4.41
N GLY A 239 -12.92 19.16 -3.87
CA GLY A 239 -14.14 19.22 -4.67
C GLY A 239 -14.32 17.96 -5.54
N ARG A 240 -14.21 18.10 -6.87
CA ARG A 240 -14.28 16.97 -7.82
C ARG A 240 -12.90 16.41 -8.19
N ALA A 241 -11.83 17.06 -7.79
CA ALA A 241 -10.47 16.61 -8.05
C ALA A 241 -9.89 15.87 -6.83
N VAL A 242 -8.87 15.06 -7.08
CA VAL A 242 -8.07 14.42 -6.05
C VAL A 242 -6.64 14.92 -6.18
N ALA A 243 -6.04 15.37 -5.10
CA ALA A 243 -4.60 15.54 -5.03
C ALA A 243 -4.00 14.29 -4.39
N ALA A 244 -2.98 13.70 -5.03
CA ALA A 244 -2.27 12.56 -4.47
C ALA A 244 -0.78 12.68 -4.77
N PHE A 245 0.07 12.38 -3.77
CA PHE A 245 1.53 12.44 -3.90
C PHE A 245 2.23 11.60 -2.83
N VAL A 246 3.51 11.31 -3.07
CA VAL A 246 4.39 10.66 -2.09
C VAL A 246 5.62 11.54 -1.90
N CYS A 247 5.94 11.88 -0.66
CA CYS A 247 7.15 12.65 -0.37
C CYS A 247 7.61 12.48 1.09
N PRO A 248 8.88 12.76 1.39
CA PRO A 248 9.32 12.98 2.76
C PRO A 248 8.45 14.05 3.44
N THR A 249 8.07 13.77 4.66
CA THR A 249 7.26 14.69 5.48
C THR A 249 7.88 14.84 6.87
N LEU A 250 7.95 16.06 7.34
CA LEU A 250 8.45 16.44 8.66
C LEU A 250 7.29 16.50 9.64
N PHE A 251 7.34 15.66 10.65
CA PHE A 251 6.36 15.62 11.74
C PHE A 251 6.97 16.18 13.01
N PRO A 252 6.19 16.92 13.83
CA PRO A 252 6.57 17.22 15.21
C PRO A 252 6.92 15.94 15.96
N SER A 253 7.95 15.97 16.81
CA SER A 253 8.37 14.80 17.59
C SER A 253 7.28 14.28 18.55
N SER A 254 6.20 15.04 18.79
CA SER A 254 5.03 14.60 19.54
C SER A 254 4.00 13.82 18.71
N ALA A 255 4.10 13.83 17.39
CA ALA A 255 3.13 13.18 16.52
C ALA A 255 3.25 11.64 16.56
N PRO A 256 2.16 10.89 16.44
CA PRO A 256 2.18 9.43 16.39
C PRO A 256 3.05 8.88 15.28
N GLU A 257 3.10 9.57 14.14
CA GLU A 257 3.93 9.23 12.99
C GLU A 257 5.43 9.24 13.37
N ALA A 258 5.87 10.22 14.17
CA ALA A 258 7.25 10.33 14.63
C ALA A 258 7.68 9.12 15.48
N HIS A 259 6.74 8.52 16.22
CA HIS A 259 6.95 7.34 17.06
C HIS A 259 6.68 6.01 16.38
N THR A 260 6.28 6.01 15.12
CA THR A 260 6.11 4.78 14.34
C THR A 260 7.47 4.33 13.84
N ASP A 261 8.16 3.49 14.62
CA ASP A 261 9.54 3.07 14.36
C ASP A 261 9.67 1.73 13.64
N GLY A 262 10.89 1.43 13.19
CA GLY A 262 11.25 0.20 12.51
C GLY A 262 10.47 0.00 11.22
N THR A 263 9.97 -1.21 10.98
CA THR A 263 9.16 -1.54 9.80
C THR A 263 7.66 -1.28 9.99
N GLY A 264 7.26 -0.61 11.08
CA GLY A 264 5.88 -0.29 11.39
C GLY A 264 5.23 0.59 10.33
N ASN A 265 3.95 0.36 10.07
CA ASN A 265 3.11 1.23 9.26
C ASN A 265 2.08 1.92 10.15
N LEU A 266 1.72 3.13 9.76
CA LEU A 266 0.62 3.89 10.34
C LEU A 266 -0.14 4.55 9.20
N VAL A 267 -1.44 4.33 9.14
CA VAL A 267 -2.33 4.89 8.12
C VAL A 267 -3.46 5.64 8.80
N THR A 268 -3.79 6.80 8.25
CA THR A 268 -4.75 7.73 8.84
C THR A 268 -5.78 8.16 7.80
N LEU A 269 -7.03 8.19 8.19
CA LEU A 269 -8.10 8.84 7.46
C LEU A 269 -8.57 10.09 8.21
N PHE A 270 -9.03 11.08 7.46
CA PHE A 270 -9.60 12.32 7.95
C PHE A 270 -11.02 12.45 7.40
N ALA A 271 -11.99 12.44 8.29
CA ALA A 271 -13.40 12.53 7.93
C ALA A 271 -13.99 13.87 8.35
N SER A 272 -15.10 14.25 7.70
CA SER A 272 -15.73 15.55 7.91
C SER A 272 -16.32 15.76 9.29
N ARG A 273 -16.86 14.70 9.90
CA ARG A 273 -17.66 14.79 11.14
C ARG A 273 -17.02 14.05 12.31
N PHE A 274 -16.59 12.77 12.07
CA PHE A 274 -15.99 11.99 13.14
C PHE A 274 -14.48 12.21 13.29
N GLY A 275 -13.87 13.03 12.42
CA GLY A 275 -12.49 13.47 12.56
C GLY A 275 -11.46 12.43 12.10
N LYS A 276 -10.30 12.43 12.76
CA LYS A 276 -9.13 11.60 12.44
C LYS A 276 -9.25 10.21 13.06
N GLN A 277 -8.95 9.18 12.27
CA GLN A 277 -8.76 7.81 12.75
C GLN A 277 -7.45 7.26 12.19
N SER A 278 -6.63 6.67 13.06
CA SER A 278 -5.35 6.09 12.69
C SER A 278 -5.31 4.60 13.04
N PHE A 279 -4.68 3.84 12.16
CA PHE A 279 -4.48 2.39 12.30
C PHE A 279 -2.99 2.09 12.17
N SER A 280 -2.43 1.35 13.10
CA SER A 280 -1.02 1.00 13.10
C SER A 280 -0.82 -0.51 13.16
N GLY A 281 0.30 -0.99 12.62
CA GLY A 281 0.64 -2.40 12.64
C GLY A 281 1.74 -2.77 11.66
N ALA A 282 1.92 -4.07 11.44
CA ALA A 282 2.88 -4.57 10.47
C ALA A 282 2.35 -4.37 9.04
N GLY A 283 3.05 -3.55 8.26
CA GLY A 283 2.68 -3.22 6.87
C GLY A 283 3.03 -4.30 5.84
N ALA A 284 3.77 -5.34 6.24
CA ALA A 284 4.17 -6.47 5.42
C ALA A 284 4.51 -7.67 6.30
N GLY A 285 4.79 -8.82 5.67
CA GLY A 285 5.21 -10.04 6.35
C GLY A 285 4.26 -11.21 6.12
N GLY A 286 4.76 -12.43 6.32
CA GLY A 286 4.02 -13.66 6.01
C GLY A 286 2.70 -13.77 6.78
N TYR A 287 2.77 -13.82 8.10
CA TYR A 287 1.57 -13.90 8.95
C TYR A 287 0.70 -12.63 8.90
N PRO A 288 1.23 -11.40 9.00
CA PRO A 288 0.40 -10.21 8.90
C PRO A 288 -0.42 -10.16 7.62
N THR A 289 0.23 -10.28 6.46
CA THR A 289 -0.46 -10.26 5.16
C THR A 289 -1.38 -11.48 4.99
N GLY A 290 -0.92 -12.68 5.37
CA GLY A 290 -1.72 -13.91 5.36
C GLY A 290 -2.98 -13.80 6.22
N SER A 291 -2.93 -13.09 7.34
CA SER A 291 -4.09 -12.86 8.21
C SER A 291 -5.17 -12.01 7.53
N ASN A 292 -4.80 -11.00 6.74
CA ASN A 292 -5.77 -10.23 5.97
C ASN A 292 -6.34 -11.02 4.79
N VAL A 293 -5.54 -11.88 4.13
CA VAL A 293 -6.03 -12.84 3.14
C VAL A 293 -7.04 -13.78 3.78
N LEU A 294 -6.75 -14.32 4.98
CA LEU A 294 -7.67 -15.19 5.71
C LEU A 294 -8.97 -14.46 6.09
N ARG A 295 -8.86 -13.22 6.55
CA ARG A 295 -10.04 -12.38 6.86
C ARG A 295 -10.94 -12.23 5.64
N ASP A 296 -10.36 -11.90 4.47
CA ASP A 296 -11.11 -11.81 3.23
C ASP A 296 -11.80 -13.13 2.85
N CYS A 297 -11.13 -14.27 3.04
CA CYS A 297 -11.76 -15.59 2.82
C CYS A 297 -12.91 -15.85 3.81
N LEU A 298 -12.77 -15.47 5.08
CA LEU A 298 -13.83 -15.58 6.08
C LEU A 298 -15.03 -14.69 5.76
N ASP A 299 -14.79 -13.47 5.31
CA ASP A 299 -15.84 -12.57 4.85
C ASP A 299 -16.61 -13.16 3.66
N VAL A 300 -15.89 -13.76 2.69
CA VAL A 300 -16.52 -14.49 1.57
C VAL A 300 -17.38 -15.65 2.08
N ALA A 301 -16.87 -16.44 3.02
CA ALA A 301 -17.61 -17.55 3.63
C ALA A 301 -18.85 -17.08 4.41
N ALA A 302 -18.82 -15.87 4.96
CA ALA A 302 -19.96 -15.21 5.60
C ALA A 302 -20.95 -14.56 4.61
N GLY A 303 -20.72 -14.67 3.29
CA GLY A 303 -21.57 -14.12 2.24
C GLY A 303 -21.26 -12.66 1.87
N CYS A 304 -20.18 -12.07 2.41
CA CYS A 304 -19.75 -10.72 2.03
C CYS A 304 -19.04 -10.76 0.68
N ARG A 305 -19.57 -10.05 -0.33
CA ARG A 305 -19.01 -10.10 -1.69
C ARG A 305 -17.98 -9.02 -1.96
N SER A 306 -18.33 -7.75 -1.74
CA SER A 306 -17.43 -6.60 -1.94
C SER A 306 -17.36 -5.75 -0.69
N PHE A 307 -16.33 -4.90 -0.61
CA PHE A 307 -16.18 -3.84 0.39
C PHE A 307 -15.91 -2.48 -0.28
N TYR A 308 -16.24 -2.33 -1.55
CA TYR A 308 -16.02 -1.14 -2.36
C TYR A 308 -17.31 -0.75 -3.10
N ALA A 309 -17.35 0.49 -3.60
CA ALA A 309 -18.50 1.03 -4.32
C ALA A 309 -18.80 0.27 -5.63
N ASP A 310 -20.03 0.38 -6.10
CA ASP A 310 -20.47 -0.29 -7.33
C ASP A 310 -19.87 0.32 -8.61
N SER A 311 -19.39 1.56 -8.55
CA SER A 311 -18.74 2.23 -9.66
C SER A 311 -17.68 3.21 -9.15
N PHE A 312 -16.68 3.43 -9.98
CA PHE A 312 -15.63 4.41 -9.75
C PHE A 312 -15.67 5.48 -10.82
N THR A 313 -15.51 6.74 -10.43
CA THR A 313 -15.47 7.85 -11.39
C THR A 313 -14.02 8.07 -11.83
N PRO A 314 -13.71 8.00 -13.14
CA PRO A 314 -12.39 8.39 -13.63
C PRO A 314 -12.03 9.81 -13.15
N CYS A 315 -10.87 9.95 -12.55
CA CYS A 315 -10.44 11.21 -11.95
C CYS A 315 -8.96 11.45 -12.24
N SER A 316 -8.63 12.67 -12.68
CA SER A 316 -7.25 13.09 -12.82
C SER A 316 -6.71 13.67 -11.51
N VAL A 317 -5.44 13.43 -11.26
CA VAL A 317 -4.74 14.02 -10.11
C VAL A 317 -4.48 15.51 -10.36
N ASN A 318 -4.93 16.36 -9.44
CA ASN A 318 -4.73 17.81 -9.48
C ASN A 318 -4.15 18.32 -8.16
N LEU A 319 -2.89 18.70 -8.18
CA LEU A 319 -2.13 19.15 -7.02
C LEU A 319 -2.28 20.65 -6.71
N SER A 320 -2.94 21.44 -7.58
CA SER A 320 -2.98 22.90 -7.46
C SER A 320 -3.83 23.39 -6.29
N GLY A 321 -4.78 22.57 -5.82
CA GLY A 321 -5.65 22.92 -4.69
C GLY A 321 -5.05 22.66 -3.30
N THR A 322 -3.96 21.89 -3.23
CA THR A 322 -3.35 21.48 -1.95
C THR A 322 -2.25 22.45 -1.57
N GLN A 323 -2.53 23.32 -0.62
CA GLN A 323 -1.55 24.28 -0.08
C GLN A 323 -0.81 23.67 1.11
N CYS A 324 0.51 23.70 1.10
CA CYS A 324 1.35 23.21 2.18
C CYS A 324 2.59 24.08 2.38
N LYS A 325 3.20 23.96 3.55
CA LYS A 325 4.55 24.45 3.80
C LYS A 325 5.55 23.37 3.37
N TRP A 326 6.54 23.76 2.58
CA TRP A 326 7.54 22.89 2.02
C TRP A 326 8.94 23.29 2.42
N LEU A 327 9.80 22.32 2.69
CA LEU A 327 11.23 22.46 2.84
C LEU A 327 11.91 22.04 1.55
N PHE A 328 12.82 22.86 1.08
CA PHE A 328 13.73 22.54 -0.02
C PHE A 328 15.17 22.58 0.48
N ARG A 329 16.01 21.71 -0.06
CA ARG A 329 17.46 21.86 -0.05
C ARG A 329 17.95 21.76 -1.49
N CYS A 330 18.71 22.77 -1.93
CA CYS A 330 19.33 22.82 -3.25
C CYS A 330 20.73 23.46 -3.10
N MET A 331 21.74 22.84 -3.69
CA MET A 331 23.15 23.30 -3.60
C MET A 331 23.62 23.50 -2.15
N GLY A 332 23.11 22.71 -1.22
CA GLY A 332 23.43 22.79 0.21
C GLY A 332 22.65 23.84 0.99
N GLU A 333 21.88 24.71 0.34
CA GLU A 333 21.09 25.76 0.97
C GLU A 333 19.67 25.26 1.30
N TYR A 334 19.19 25.56 2.52
CA TYR A 334 17.83 25.22 2.97
C TYR A 334 16.94 26.45 2.92
N PHE A 335 15.73 26.29 2.39
CA PHE A 335 14.70 27.31 2.41
C PHE A 335 13.31 26.70 2.46
N THR A 336 12.34 27.47 2.94
CA THR A 336 10.95 27.06 3.05
C THR A 336 10.07 27.92 2.15
N ARG A 337 8.99 27.30 1.66
CA ARG A 337 8.00 28.01 0.83
C ARG A 337 6.61 27.47 1.15
N GLU A 338 5.65 28.39 1.25
CA GLU A 338 4.22 28.04 1.28
C GLU A 338 3.70 28.16 -0.16
N CYS A 339 3.28 27.04 -0.72
CA CYS A 339 2.77 26.98 -2.09
C CYS A 339 1.94 25.71 -2.30
N SER A 340 1.29 25.63 -3.47
CA SER A 340 0.58 24.43 -3.85
C SER A 340 1.54 23.25 -4.04
N ALA A 341 1.02 22.03 -3.86
CA ALA A 341 1.80 20.84 -4.13
C ALA A 341 2.29 20.80 -5.59
N ARG A 342 1.51 21.30 -6.56
CA ARG A 342 1.94 21.44 -7.95
C ARG A 342 3.21 22.27 -8.06
N GLU A 343 3.19 23.48 -7.53
CA GLU A 343 4.34 24.41 -7.59
C GLU A 343 5.56 23.81 -6.88
N ALA A 344 5.36 23.08 -5.77
CA ALA A 344 6.45 22.46 -5.03
C ALA A 344 7.14 21.35 -5.83
N PHE A 345 6.37 20.45 -6.45
CA PHE A 345 6.92 19.38 -7.27
C PHE A 345 7.57 19.92 -8.55
N ASP A 346 6.95 20.90 -9.21
CA ASP A 346 7.51 21.54 -10.42
C ASP A 346 8.85 22.27 -10.09
N ALA A 347 8.92 22.95 -8.95
CA ALA A 347 10.15 23.58 -8.47
C ALA A 347 11.24 22.54 -8.14
N TYR A 348 10.88 21.45 -7.46
CA TYR A 348 11.81 20.36 -7.14
C TYR A 348 12.40 19.74 -8.41
N GLU A 349 11.57 19.44 -9.42
CA GLU A 349 12.05 18.92 -10.70
C GLU A 349 12.98 19.90 -11.42
N SER A 350 12.77 21.21 -11.25
CA SER A 350 13.69 22.21 -11.75
C SER A 350 15.02 22.18 -11.02
N TYR A 351 15.00 22.14 -9.68
CA TYR A 351 16.22 22.11 -8.86
C TYR A 351 17.06 20.87 -9.09
N ARG A 352 16.43 19.71 -9.33
CA ARG A 352 17.15 18.46 -9.63
C ARG A 352 17.99 18.51 -10.91
N LYS A 353 17.71 19.43 -11.83
CA LYS A 353 18.52 19.59 -13.03
C LYS A 353 19.90 20.16 -12.70
N ASP A 354 19.96 21.04 -11.68
CA ASP A 354 21.18 21.70 -11.25
C ASP A 354 21.85 20.97 -10.07
N ASP A 355 21.04 20.33 -9.21
CA ASP A 355 21.47 19.55 -8.05
C ASP A 355 20.75 18.18 -8.01
N PRO A 356 21.39 17.09 -8.49
CA PRO A 356 20.80 15.76 -8.45
C PRO A 356 20.45 15.26 -7.03
N HIS A 357 21.03 15.90 -6.00
CA HIS A 357 20.76 15.61 -4.60
C HIS A 357 19.77 16.58 -3.94
N ALA A 358 19.07 17.41 -4.72
CA ALA A 358 18.05 18.29 -4.18
C ALA A 358 17.05 17.51 -3.31
N LEU A 359 16.56 18.15 -2.26
CA LEU A 359 15.56 17.58 -1.33
C LEU A 359 14.27 18.39 -1.42
N LEU A 360 13.15 17.69 -1.43
CA LEU A 360 11.83 18.23 -1.17
C LEU A 360 11.24 17.47 0.04
N ALA A 361 10.71 18.20 1.01
CA ALA A 361 9.92 17.64 2.09
C ALA A 361 8.74 18.54 2.43
N ARG A 362 7.63 17.93 2.81
CA ARG A 362 6.45 18.65 3.32
C ARG A 362 6.55 18.79 4.84
N TYR A 363 6.12 19.90 5.40
CA TYR A 363 5.77 19.95 6.82
C TYR A 363 4.38 19.34 7.02
N ALA A 364 4.23 18.47 8.00
CA ALA A 364 2.92 18.02 8.41
C ALA A 364 2.08 19.23 8.84
N ALA A 365 0.78 19.21 8.54
CA ALA A 365 -0.12 20.25 9.04
C ALA A 365 -0.16 20.21 10.56
N GLU A 366 -0.16 21.37 11.20
CA GLU A 366 -0.47 21.47 12.64
C GLU A 366 -1.91 20.99 12.84
N GLU A 367 -2.12 20.11 13.80
CA GLU A 367 -3.48 19.70 14.18
C GLU A 367 -4.14 20.88 14.92
N GLU A 368 -5.23 21.43 14.36
CA GLU A 368 -6.12 22.36 15.06
C GLU A 368 -6.98 21.65 16.12
#